data_1ac613592dc14902b0e12da7c2315cf2
#
_entry.id   1ac613592dc14902b0e12da7c2315cf2
#
_cell.length_a   1.000
_cell.length_b   1.000
_cell.length_c   1.000
_cell.angle_alpha   90.00
_cell.angle_beta   90.00
_cell.angle_gamma   90.00
#
_symmetry.space_group_name_H-M   'P 1'
#
loop_
_entity.id
_entity.type
_entity.pdbx_description
1 polymer ?
#
loop_
_entity_poly.entity_id
_entity_poly.type
_entity_poly.pdbx_seq_one_letter_code
_entity_poly.pdbx_strand_id
1 'polypeptide(L)'
;SFSKSFLMTGWRMGWLVLPASLADAMGKLIEFNTSCASVFTQRAALAALAYRKEITPRVVAHFKTCRDTLVPLLAAVPGVQVAAALGGMYAFFRLEGFDDSMAVAKRLVAEAGLGLAPGDAFGPEAQGWLRWCFASKDPSRLVEGVRRLREWLEKQRVP
;
A
#
# COMPACT_ATOMS: atom_id res chain seq x y z
N SER A 1 -6.86 12.52 -4.28
CA SER A 1 -7.71 11.32 -4.42
C SER A 1 -8.43 11.01 -3.10
N PHE A 2 -9.68 10.56 -3.20
CA PHE A 2 -10.46 10.10 -2.04
C PHE A 2 -10.14 8.65 -1.63
N SER A 3 -9.42 7.93 -2.47
CA SER A 3 -9.21 6.48 -2.31
C SER A 3 -8.57 6.11 -0.97
N LYS A 4 -7.59 6.86 -0.48
CA LYS A 4 -6.78 6.48 0.70
C LYS A 4 -7.22 7.26 1.95
N SER A 5 -7.11 8.59 1.94
CA SER A 5 -7.41 9.43 3.12
C SER A 5 -8.87 9.35 3.59
N PHE A 6 -9.78 8.96 2.70
CA PHE A 6 -11.22 8.82 2.99
C PHE A 6 -11.71 7.37 2.91
N LEU A 7 -10.84 6.38 2.69
CA LEU A 7 -11.18 4.97 2.51
C LEU A 7 -12.20 4.70 1.39
N MET A 8 -12.21 5.55 0.36
CA MET A 8 -13.18 5.50 -0.74
C MET A 8 -12.58 4.87 -2.02
N THR A 9 -11.85 3.78 -1.90
CA THR A 9 -11.17 3.13 -3.03
C THR A 9 -12.15 2.67 -4.12
N GLY A 10 -13.27 2.08 -3.75
CA GLY A 10 -14.31 1.60 -4.66
C GLY A 10 -15.15 2.70 -5.31
N TRP A 11 -15.12 3.92 -4.80
CA TRP A 11 -15.90 5.05 -5.32
C TRP A 11 -15.31 5.67 -6.58
N ARG A 12 -14.06 5.36 -6.91
CA ARG A 12 -13.35 5.84 -8.10
C ARG A 12 -13.41 7.36 -8.28
N MET A 13 -13.11 8.12 -7.24
CA MET A 13 -13.21 9.58 -7.18
C MET A 13 -11.88 10.24 -6.83
N GLY A 14 -11.59 11.33 -7.50
CA GLY A 14 -10.44 12.20 -7.28
C GLY A 14 -10.64 13.55 -7.92
N TRP A 15 -9.64 14.39 -7.82
CA TRP A 15 -9.60 15.69 -8.51
C TRP A 15 -8.19 16.00 -8.98
N LEU A 16 -8.08 16.87 -9.96
CA LEU A 16 -6.83 17.42 -10.43
C LEU A 16 -6.70 18.89 -10.01
N VAL A 17 -5.53 19.28 -9.55
CA VAL A 17 -5.14 20.67 -9.38
C VAL A 17 -4.09 20.94 -10.44
N LEU A 18 -4.39 21.85 -11.36
CA LEU A 18 -3.56 22.09 -12.55
C LEU A 18 -3.60 23.57 -12.96
N PRO A 19 -2.62 24.05 -13.73
CA PRO A 19 -2.67 25.36 -14.33
C PRO A 19 -3.90 25.54 -15.23
N ALA A 20 -4.48 26.75 -15.23
CA ALA A 20 -5.66 27.04 -16.04
C ALA A 20 -5.47 26.74 -17.54
N SER A 21 -4.26 26.91 -18.06
CA SER A 21 -3.89 26.61 -19.45
C SER A 21 -4.07 25.13 -19.85
N LEU A 22 -4.14 24.22 -18.89
CA LEU A 22 -4.34 22.78 -19.12
C LEU A 22 -5.81 22.34 -18.94
N ALA A 23 -6.69 23.23 -18.45
CA ALA A 23 -8.06 22.84 -18.08
C ALA A 23 -8.84 22.25 -19.24
N ASP A 24 -8.81 22.89 -20.42
CA ASP A 24 -9.53 22.41 -21.62
C ASP A 24 -9.01 21.06 -22.12
N ALA A 25 -7.68 20.92 -22.19
CA ALA A 25 -7.07 19.67 -22.61
C ALA A 25 -7.40 18.52 -21.67
N MET A 26 -7.35 18.76 -20.35
CA MET A 26 -7.72 17.78 -19.34
C MET A 26 -9.21 17.46 -19.35
N GLY A 27 -10.07 18.46 -19.60
CA GLY A 27 -11.51 18.25 -19.78
C GLY A 27 -11.80 17.27 -20.90
N LYS A 28 -11.20 17.48 -22.06
CA LYS A 28 -11.33 16.55 -23.22
C LYS A 28 -10.81 15.15 -22.89
N LEU A 29 -9.66 15.02 -22.24
CA LEU A 29 -9.11 13.72 -21.86
C LEU A 29 -10.04 12.98 -20.88
N ILE A 30 -10.64 13.67 -19.93
CA ILE A 30 -11.60 13.09 -19.00
C ILE A 30 -12.86 12.64 -19.74
N GLU A 31 -13.35 13.44 -20.68
CA GLU A 31 -14.52 13.10 -21.49
C GLU A 31 -14.29 11.80 -22.28
N PHE A 32 -13.15 11.67 -22.95
CA PHE A 32 -12.81 10.45 -23.72
C PHE A 32 -12.51 9.24 -22.85
N ASN A 33 -12.01 9.46 -21.62
CA ASN A 33 -11.65 8.36 -20.73
C ASN A 33 -12.85 7.82 -19.93
N THR A 34 -13.64 8.71 -19.32
CA THR A 34 -14.70 8.33 -18.37
C THR A 34 -16.00 9.14 -18.52
N SER A 35 -16.07 10.04 -19.49
CA SER A 35 -17.11 11.07 -19.67
C SER A 35 -17.19 12.02 -18.47
N CYS A 36 -17.59 11.53 -17.30
CA CYS A 36 -17.58 12.26 -16.04
C CYS A 36 -17.63 11.30 -14.83
N ALA A 37 -17.27 11.80 -13.68
CA ALA A 37 -17.51 11.07 -12.43
C ALA A 37 -19.01 11.03 -12.13
N SER A 38 -19.51 9.90 -11.63
CA SER A 38 -20.92 9.74 -11.26
C SER A 38 -21.39 10.82 -10.27
N VAL A 39 -22.59 11.36 -10.46
CA VAL A 39 -23.14 12.43 -9.60
C VAL A 39 -23.24 12.01 -8.14
N PHE A 40 -23.63 10.76 -7.85
CA PHE A 40 -23.70 10.33 -6.44
C PHE A 40 -22.31 10.20 -5.82
N THR A 41 -21.29 9.83 -6.56
CA THR A 41 -19.91 9.80 -6.02
C THR A 41 -19.38 11.19 -5.79
N GLN A 42 -19.72 12.18 -6.63
CA GLN A 42 -19.42 13.58 -6.39
C GLN A 42 -20.08 14.10 -5.11
N ARG A 43 -21.39 13.79 -4.91
CA ARG A 43 -22.13 14.14 -3.69
C ARG A 43 -21.53 13.51 -2.45
N ALA A 44 -21.18 12.22 -2.51
CA ALA A 44 -20.48 11.51 -1.42
C ALA A 44 -19.11 12.13 -1.12
N ALA A 45 -18.36 12.54 -2.15
CA ALA A 45 -17.08 13.23 -1.99
C ALA A 45 -17.22 14.58 -1.27
N LEU A 46 -18.26 15.37 -1.58
CA LEU A 46 -18.56 16.61 -0.86
C LEU A 46 -18.84 16.35 0.62
N ALA A 47 -19.62 15.32 0.94
CA ALA A 47 -19.87 14.90 2.32
C ALA A 47 -18.56 14.49 3.01
N ALA A 48 -17.73 13.67 2.35
CA ALA A 48 -16.43 13.27 2.90
C ALA A 48 -15.51 14.47 3.18
N LEU A 49 -15.49 15.47 2.30
CA LEU A 49 -14.74 16.71 2.51
C LEU A 49 -15.27 17.53 3.70
N ALA A 50 -16.59 17.59 3.89
CA ALA A 50 -17.18 18.27 5.05
C ALA A 50 -16.69 17.65 6.37
N TYR A 51 -16.57 16.31 6.43
CA TYR A 51 -16.11 15.58 7.60
C TYR A 51 -14.59 15.26 7.60
N ARG A 52 -13.79 15.92 6.75
CA ARG A 52 -12.35 15.64 6.62
C ARG A 52 -11.55 15.75 7.91
N LYS A 53 -11.96 16.69 8.80
CA LYS A 53 -11.28 16.91 10.09
C LYS A 53 -11.50 15.76 11.09
N GLU A 54 -12.49 14.93 10.85
CA GLU A 54 -12.81 13.74 11.66
C GLU A 54 -12.29 12.48 10.99
N ILE A 55 -12.55 12.29 9.71
CA ILE A 55 -12.23 11.06 8.97
C ILE A 55 -10.71 10.89 8.86
N THR A 56 -10.01 11.90 8.34
CA THR A 56 -8.58 11.77 8.02
C THR A 56 -7.72 11.48 9.25
N PRO A 57 -7.87 12.18 10.40
CA PRO A 57 -7.09 11.86 11.60
C PRO A 57 -7.33 10.44 12.11
N ARG A 58 -8.56 9.93 12.05
CA ARG A 58 -8.89 8.55 12.46
C ARG A 58 -8.21 7.51 11.55
N VAL A 59 -8.23 7.76 10.23
CA VAL A 59 -7.57 6.89 9.26
C VAL A 59 -6.06 6.88 9.47
N VAL A 60 -5.45 8.06 9.67
CA VAL A 60 -4.01 8.21 9.93
C VAL A 60 -3.62 7.52 11.23
N ALA A 61 -4.38 7.70 12.31
CA ALA A 61 -4.11 7.04 13.59
C ALA A 61 -4.16 5.52 13.46
N HIS A 62 -5.16 4.99 12.76
CA HIS A 62 -5.27 3.55 12.52
C HIS A 62 -4.09 3.00 11.71
N PHE A 63 -3.71 3.68 10.61
CA PHE A 63 -2.55 3.26 9.82
C PHE A 63 -1.24 3.38 10.57
N LYS A 64 -1.12 4.39 11.45
CA LYS A 64 0.02 4.50 12.35
C LYS A 64 0.11 3.27 13.26
N THR A 65 -0.99 2.83 13.87
CA THR A 65 -1.03 1.60 14.67
C THR A 65 -0.59 0.38 13.86
N CYS A 66 -1.11 0.22 12.64
CA CYS A 66 -0.73 -0.88 11.77
C CYS A 66 0.77 -0.86 11.41
N ARG A 67 1.31 0.33 11.07
CA ARG A 67 2.73 0.52 10.80
C ARG A 67 3.60 0.16 12.01
N ASP A 68 3.23 0.71 13.18
CA ASP A 68 3.99 0.54 14.41
C ASP A 68 3.90 -0.90 14.94
N THR A 69 2.93 -1.68 14.45
CA THR A 69 2.86 -3.14 14.64
C THR A 69 3.78 -3.87 13.66
N LEU A 70 3.66 -3.59 12.35
CA LEU A 70 4.36 -4.35 11.31
C LEU A 70 5.86 -4.10 11.28
N VAL A 71 6.27 -2.82 11.25
CA VAL A 71 7.67 -2.45 10.95
C VAL A 71 8.65 -2.99 11.99
N PRO A 72 8.40 -2.87 13.31
CA PRO A 72 9.29 -3.46 14.31
C PRO A 72 9.35 -4.99 14.24
N LEU A 73 8.23 -5.66 13.95
CA LEU A 73 8.18 -7.10 13.82
C LEU A 73 8.99 -7.59 12.61
N LEU A 74 8.90 -6.88 11.47
CA LEU A 74 9.72 -7.19 10.29
C LEU A 74 11.21 -6.97 10.58
N ALA A 75 11.56 -5.85 11.20
CA ALA A 75 12.95 -5.53 11.54
C ALA A 75 13.57 -6.54 12.53
N ALA A 76 12.76 -7.21 13.34
CA ALA A 76 13.19 -8.24 14.28
C ALA A 76 13.39 -9.63 13.61
N VAL A 77 13.03 -9.80 12.34
CA VAL A 77 13.28 -11.06 11.62
C VAL A 77 14.72 -11.08 11.11
N PRO A 78 15.55 -12.09 11.46
CA PRO A 78 16.92 -12.17 10.98
C PRO A 78 16.98 -12.18 9.44
N GLY A 79 17.91 -11.43 8.85
CA GLY A 79 18.07 -11.30 7.40
C GLY A 79 17.00 -10.44 6.71
N VAL A 80 16.19 -9.70 7.46
CA VAL A 80 15.25 -8.71 6.92
C VAL A 80 15.79 -7.30 7.11
N GLN A 81 15.87 -6.52 6.04
CA GLN A 81 16.14 -5.09 6.08
C GLN A 81 14.87 -4.32 5.73
N VAL A 82 14.44 -3.42 6.59
CA VAL A 82 13.22 -2.62 6.41
C VAL A 82 13.60 -1.16 6.19
N ALA A 83 13.09 -0.55 5.13
CA ALA A 83 13.20 0.89 4.92
C ALA A 83 12.25 1.66 5.87
N ALA A 84 12.64 2.86 6.28
CA ALA A 84 11.82 3.69 7.15
C ALA A 84 10.49 4.06 6.47
N ALA A 85 9.37 3.65 7.07
CA ALA A 85 8.02 3.95 6.59
C ALA A 85 7.52 5.27 7.19
N LEU A 86 7.97 6.41 6.64
CA LEU A 86 7.66 7.75 7.14
C LEU A 86 6.25 8.23 6.73
N GLY A 87 5.63 7.60 5.75
CA GLY A 87 4.30 7.98 5.26
C GLY A 87 3.64 6.87 4.45
N GLY A 88 2.42 7.14 3.97
CA GLY A 88 1.65 6.17 3.19
C GLY A 88 1.15 5.00 4.04
N MET A 89 1.06 3.82 3.41
CA MET A 89 0.52 2.60 4.01
C MET A 89 1.34 1.35 3.64
N TYR A 90 2.61 1.54 3.29
CA TYR A 90 3.46 0.48 2.78
C TYR A 90 4.77 0.42 3.55
N ALA A 91 5.18 -0.79 3.93
CA ALA A 91 6.53 -1.10 4.34
C ALA A 91 7.29 -1.65 3.13
N PHE A 92 8.49 -1.13 2.89
CA PHE A 92 9.41 -1.61 1.88
C PHE A 92 10.56 -2.33 2.58
N PHE A 93 10.83 -3.56 2.19
CA PHE A 93 11.84 -4.37 2.85
C PHE A 93 12.47 -5.36 1.86
N ARG A 94 13.63 -5.87 2.19
CA ARG A 94 14.30 -6.93 1.44
C ARG A 94 14.73 -8.07 2.34
N LEU A 95 14.91 -9.22 1.73
CA LEU A 95 15.38 -10.46 2.36
C LEU A 95 16.80 -10.74 1.91
N GLU A 96 17.70 -10.93 2.84
CA GLU A 96 19.11 -11.27 2.55
C GLU A 96 19.19 -12.60 1.78
N GLY A 97 19.95 -12.60 0.68
CA GLY A 97 20.10 -13.77 -0.20
C GLY A 97 18.95 -13.96 -1.21
N PHE A 98 18.04 -13.00 -1.35
CA PHE A 98 16.90 -13.09 -2.26
C PHE A 98 16.81 -11.83 -3.15
N ASP A 99 17.52 -11.84 -4.28
CA ASP A 99 17.63 -10.68 -5.16
C ASP A 99 16.55 -10.62 -6.26
N ASP A 100 15.90 -11.73 -6.57
CA ASP A 100 14.76 -11.77 -7.51
C ASP A 100 13.43 -11.57 -6.77
N SER A 101 12.97 -10.31 -6.71
CA SER A 101 11.76 -9.94 -6.00
C SER A 101 10.50 -10.60 -6.55
N MET A 102 10.42 -10.84 -7.86
CA MET A 102 9.26 -11.51 -8.47
C MET A 102 9.23 -13.00 -8.12
N ALA A 103 10.36 -13.69 -8.21
CA ALA A 103 10.45 -15.11 -7.83
C ALA A 103 10.09 -15.30 -6.35
N VAL A 104 10.63 -14.45 -5.47
CA VAL A 104 10.31 -14.46 -4.03
C VAL A 104 8.83 -14.19 -3.77
N ALA A 105 8.24 -13.17 -4.40
CA ALA A 105 6.83 -12.86 -4.23
C ALA A 105 5.92 -14.05 -4.62
N LYS A 106 6.20 -14.73 -5.72
CA LYS A 106 5.48 -15.94 -6.14
C LYS A 106 5.63 -17.08 -5.14
N ARG A 107 6.84 -17.33 -4.63
CA ARG A 107 7.11 -18.37 -3.62
C ARG A 107 6.39 -18.06 -2.30
N LEU A 108 6.41 -16.81 -1.85
CA LEU A 108 5.69 -16.41 -0.63
C LEU A 108 4.18 -16.64 -0.72
N VAL A 109 3.59 -16.41 -1.89
CA VAL A 109 2.17 -16.77 -2.12
C VAL A 109 1.97 -18.27 -2.03
N ALA A 110 2.79 -19.07 -2.74
CA ALA A 110 2.61 -20.51 -2.85
C ALA A 110 2.95 -21.25 -1.54
N GLU A 111 4.02 -20.85 -0.86
CA GLU A 111 4.62 -21.59 0.25
C GLU A 111 4.23 -21.05 1.64
N ALA A 112 3.87 -19.74 1.74
CA ALA A 112 3.56 -19.08 2.99
C ALA A 112 2.17 -18.42 3.02
N GLY A 113 1.45 -18.38 1.90
CA GLY A 113 0.16 -17.69 1.79
C GLY A 113 0.26 -16.17 1.99
N LEU A 114 1.42 -15.57 1.63
CA LEU A 114 1.70 -14.14 1.76
C LEU A 114 1.70 -13.47 0.38
N GLY A 115 0.70 -12.63 0.13
CA GLY A 115 0.64 -11.81 -1.09
C GLY A 115 1.34 -10.47 -0.89
N LEU A 116 2.56 -10.35 -1.41
CA LEU A 116 3.39 -9.14 -1.37
C LEU A 116 3.66 -8.65 -2.79
N ALA A 117 3.80 -7.34 -2.98
CA ALA A 117 4.17 -6.82 -4.29
C ALA A 117 5.70 -6.86 -4.46
N PRO A 118 6.21 -7.38 -5.61
CA PRO A 118 7.63 -7.35 -5.91
C PRO A 118 8.10 -5.92 -6.17
N GLY A 119 9.31 -5.60 -5.72
CA GLY A 119 9.83 -4.23 -5.76
C GLY A 119 10.11 -3.74 -7.18
N ASP A 120 10.57 -4.60 -8.07
CA ASP A 120 10.86 -4.29 -9.48
C ASP A 120 9.63 -3.74 -10.24
N ALA A 121 8.40 -4.05 -9.78
CA ALA A 121 7.18 -3.41 -10.29
C ALA A 121 7.11 -1.90 -10.02
N PHE A 122 8.00 -1.33 -9.18
CA PHE A 122 8.05 0.10 -8.83
C PHE A 122 9.30 0.81 -9.37
N GLY A 123 10.15 0.11 -10.07
CA GLY A 123 11.36 0.63 -10.69
C GLY A 123 12.55 -0.34 -10.51
N PRO A 124 13.55 -0.26 -11.40
CA PRO A 124 14.71 -1.14 -11.36
C PRO A 124 15.54 -1.00 -10.08
N GLU A 125 15.52 0.17 -9.43
CA GLU A 125 16.22 0.44 -8.17
C GLU A 125 15.63 -0.34 -6.99
N ALA A 126 14.41 -0.85 -7.15
CA ALA A 126 13.71 -1.63 -6.14
C ALA A 126 13.83 -3.15 -6.36
N GLN A 127 14.72 -3.58 -7.25
CA GLN A 127 15.06 -4.99 -7.43
C GLN A 127 15.50 -5.60 -6.08
N GLY A 128 15.04 -6.81 -5.78
CA GLY A 128 15.29 -7.50 -4.51
C GLY A 128 14.47 -7.01 -3.32
N TRP A 129 13.65 -5.96 -3.50
CA TRP A 129 12.75 -5.45 -2.47
C TRP A 129 11.34 -6.03 -2.61
N LEU A 130 10.60 -6.03 -1.50
CA LEU A 130 9.20 -6.41 -1.42
C LEU A 130 8.41 -5.26 -0.78
N ARG A 131 7.16 -5.07 -1.22
CA ARG A 131 6.26 -4.09 -0.64
C ARG A 131 5.10 -4.76 0.09
N TRP A 132 4.96 -4.45 1.37
CA TRP A 132 3.86 -4.89 2.22
C TRP A 132 2.90 -3.75 2.49
N CYS A 133 1.62 -3.92 2.14
CA CYS A 133 0.58 -2.98 2.54
C CYS A 133 0.15 -3.27 3.98
N PHE A 134 0.37 -2.32 4.90
CA PHE A 134 -0.06 -2.46 6.28
C PHE A 134 -1.45 -1.88 6.58
N ALA A 135 -2.19 -1.42 5.56
CA ALA A 135 -3.57 -0.97 5.71
C ALA A 135 -4.52 -2.15 5.96
N SER A 136 -4.43 -2.74 7.14
CA SER A 136 -5.29 -3.84 7.58
C SER A 136 -6.41 -3.31 8.49
N LYS A 137 -7.61 -3.87 8.39
CA LYS A 137 -8.69 -3.60 9.36
C LYS A 137 -8.35 -4.16 10.74
N ASP A 138 -7.63 -5.26 10.77
CA ASP A 138 -7.20 -5.96 11.97
C ASP A 138 -5.66 -6.07 12.00
N PRO A 139 -4.98 -5.37 12.91
CA PRO A 139 -3.53 -5.43 13.04
C PRO A 139 -2.98 -6.83 13.38
N SER A 140 -3.78 -7.73 13.98
CA SER A 140 -3.34 -9.09 14.29
C SER A 140 -2.96 -9.89 13.03
N ARG A 141 -3.57 -9.58 11.89
CA ARG A 141 -3.22 -10.16 10.60
C ARG A 141 -1.79 -9.83 10.16
N LEU A 142 -1.27 -8.68 10.57
CA LEU A 142 0.11 -8.28 10.28
C LEU A 142 1.09 -9.12 11.13
N VAL A 143 0.75 -9.35 12.40
CA VAL A 143 1.52 -10.22 13.30
C VAL A 143 1.59 -11.64 12.73
N GLU A 144 0.45 -12.19 12.34
CA GLU A 144 0.37 -13.52 11.72
C GLU A 144 1.16 -13.58 10.40
N GLY A 145 1.08 -12.54 9.59
CA GLY A 145 1.85 -12.46 8.34
C GLY A 145 3.36 -12.51 8.59
N VAL A 146 3.86 -11.77 9.59
CA VAL A 146 5.30 -11.80 9.94
C VAL A 146 5.69 -13.17 10.50
N ARG A 147 4.83 -13.82 11.30
CA ARG A 147 5.08 -15.20 11.77
C ARG A 147 5.28 -16.16 10.58
N ARG A 148 4.39 -16.10 9.56
CA ARG A 148 4.51 -16.92 8.35
C ARG A 148 5.78 -16.63 7.56
N LEU A 149 6.14 -15.35 7.43
CA LEU A 149 7.38 -14.96 6.76
C LEU A 149 8.61 -15.54 7.47
N ARG A 150 8.65 -15.46 8.81
CA ARG A 150 9.74 -16.00 9.63
C ARG A 150 9.86 -17.51 9.43
N GLU A 151 8.77 -18.26 9.57
CA GLU A 151 8.75 -19.71 9.38
C GLU A 151 9.17 -20.12 7.97
N TRP A 152 8.78 -19.34 6.97
CA TRP A 152 9.21 -19.57 5.60
C TRP A 152 10.72 -19.38 5.45
N LEU A 153 11.28 -18.28 5.99
CA LEU A 153 12.72 -18.02 5.95
C LEU A 153 13.54 -19.08 6.69
N GLU A 154 13.07 -19.56 7.83
CA GLU A 154 13.72 -20.63 8.60
C GLU A 154 13.85 -21.89 7.75
N LYS A 155 12.81 -22.28 7.01
CA LYS A 155 12.84 -23.43 6.09
C LYS A 155 13.83 -23.27 4.94
N GLN A 156 14.12 -22.04 4.50
CA GLN A 156 15.09 -21.79 3.43
C GLN A 156 16.56 -21.88 3.91
N ARG A 157 16.79 -21.80 5.21
CA ARG A 157 18.13 -21.82 5.84
C ARG A 157 18.57 -23.21 6.29
N VAL A 158 17.70 -24.20 6.20
CA VAL A 158 18.05 -25.60 6.50
C VAL A 158 18.76 -26.15 5.27
N PRO A 159 20.02 -26.61 5.37
CA PRO A 159 20.79 -27.18 4.27
C PRO A 159 20.19 -28.50 3.78
#